data_90aa847016070abcd9f2fc4e85cf3f17
#
_entry.id   90aa847016070abcd9f2fc4e85cf3f17
#
_cell.length_a   1.000
_cell.length_b   1.000
_cell.length_c   1.000
_cell.angle_alpha   90.00
_cell.angle_beta   90.00
_cell.angle_gamma   90.00
#
_symmetry.space_group_name_H-M   'P 1'
#
loop_
_entity.id
_entity.type
_entity.pdbx_description
1 polymer ?
#
loop_
_entity_poly.entity_id
_entity_poly.type
_entity_poly.pdbx_seq_one_letter_code
_entity_poly.pdbx_strand_id
1 'polypeptide(L)'
;MEFTGERFVPQCQGEIAAEHYHRYFFASGFVAGKRVLDIASGEGYGTHILAQSAAHVTGVDISPEAVATATQKYAGDRVAFLQGSAATIPQPDAAVDVVVSFETLEHLSEQEAMLSEIRRVLRQDGLLIISTPNKPLYSRQGDNPFHVKELCREEFVSLLKSRFAHVSLLGQKVMYGSLLSGTGGETVLLRQREEDGAVERMPFTEQARYFTALAGNGPLPPTQSSFFDYPLEK
;
A
#
# COMPACT_ATOMS: atom_id res chain seq x y z
N MET A 1 -1.33 -20.90 1.95
CA MET A 1 -0.56 -20.73 3.21
C MET A 1 -1.55 -20.46 4.34
N GLU A 2 -1.20 -20.75 5.59
CA GLU A 2 -1.99 -20.38 6.76
C GLU A 2 -1.78 -18.90 7.11
N PHE A 3 -2.84 -18.22 7.56
CA PHE A 3 -2.72 -16.83 8.05
C PHE A 3 -2.06 -16.83 9.43
N THR A 4 -0.87 -16.24 9.52
CA THR A 4 -0.08 -16.17 10.76
C THR A 4 -0.18 -14.81 11.46
N GLY A 5 -0.89 -13.84 10.87
CA GLY A 5 -0.93 -12.44 11.32
C GLY A 5 0.18 -11.57 10.75
N GLU A 6 1.18 -12.16 10.08
CA GLU A 6 2.29 -11.44 9.47
C GLU A 6 1.97 -10.92 8.06
N ARG A 7 1.24 -11.72 7.26
CA ARG A 7 0.90 -11.36 5.89
C ARG A 7 -0.55 -11.68 5.58
N PHE A 8 -1.16 -10.83 4.77
CA PHE A 8 -2.49 -11.09 4.26
C PHE A 8 -2.50 -12.28 3.29
N VAL A 9 -3.50 -13.14 3.43
CA VAL A 9 -3.79 -14.22 2.48
C VAL A 9 -5.21 -14.04 1.94
N PRO A 10 -5.47 -14.39 0.64
CA PRO A 10 -6.77 -14.13 -0.01
C PRO A 10 -7.99 -14.78 0.66
N GLN A 11 -7.78 -15.75 1.55
CA GLN A 11 -8.83 -16.39 2.34
C GLN A 11 -9.29 -15.55 3.54
N CYS A 12 -8.53 -14.52 3.95
CA CYS A 12 -8.94 -13.58 4.97
C CYS A 12 -10.10 -12.74 4.48
N GLN A 13 -11.03 -12.46 5.40
CA GLN A 13 -12.24 -11.66 5.16
C GLN A 13 -12.29 -10.46 6.13
N GLY A 14 -13.32 -9.63 6.00
CA GLY A 14 -13.54 -8.49 6.86
C GLY A 14 -12.63 -7.29 6.57
N GLU A 15 -12.30 -6.54 7.62
CA GLU A 15 -11.60 -5.25 7.47
C GLU A 15 -10.24 -5.39 6.79
N ILE A 16 -9.45 -6.40 7.15
CA ILE A 16 -8.12 -6.61 6.57
C ILE A 16 -8.18 -6.85 5.06
N ALA A 17 -9.17 -7.62 4.60
CA ALA A 17 -9.37 -7.85 3.18
C ALA A 17 -9.77 -6.55 2.46
N ALA A 18 -10.72 -5.79 3.03
CA ALA A 18 -11.15 -4.50 2.48
C ALA A 18 -9.98 -3.53 2.36
N GLU A 19 -9.11 -3.43 3.39
CA GLU A 19 -7.93 -2.58 3.41
C GLU A 19 -6.94 -2.94 2.30
N HIS A 20 -6.64 -4.24 2.15
CA HIS A 20 -5.69 -4.73 1.16
C HIS A 20 -6.20 -4.60 -0.28
N TYR A 21 -7.42 -5.06 -0.56
CA TYR A 21 -8.01 -4.95 -1.89
C TYR A 21 -8.17 -3.48 -2.33
N HIS A 22 -8.62 -2.59 -1.43
CA HIS A 22 -8.76 -1.17 -1.74
C HIS A 22 -7.43 -0.54 -2.19
N ARG A 23 -6.31 -0.84 -1.48
CA ARG A 23 -4.99 -0.35 -1.87
C ARG A 23 -4.58 -0.80 -3.28
N TYR A 24 -4.77 -2.09 -3.61
CA TYR A 24 -4.44 -2.60 -4.94
C TYR A 24 -5.35 -2.06 -6.03
N PHE A 25 -6.66 -1.94 -5.80
CA PHE A 25 -7.57 -1.29 -6.75
C PHE A 25 -7.27 0.20 -6.94
N PHE A 26 -6.90 0.91 -5.89
CA PHE A 26 -6.41 2.27 -6.00
C PHE A 26 -5.14 2.33 -6.86
N ALA A 27 -4.14 1.49 -6.60
CA ALA A 27 -2.90 1.44 -7.36
C ALA A 27 -3.12 1.06 -8.83
N SER A 28 -4.12 0.22 -9.15
CA SER A 28 -4.44 -0.18 -10.52
C SER A 28 -4.78 1.01 -11.44
N GLY A 29 -5.26 2.11 -10.87
CA GLY A 29 -5.52 3.36 -11.60
C GLY A 29 -4.27 4.05 -12.16
N PHE A 30 -3.07 3.66 -11.73
CA PHE A 30 -1.81 4.30 -12.11
C PHE A 30 -0.87 3.43 -12.95
N VAL A 31 -1.25 2.18 -13.26
CA VAL A 31 -0.34 1.18 -13.85
C VAL A 31 -0.65 0.81 -15.31
N ALA A 32 -1.69 1.39 -15.91
CA ALA A 32 -2.10 1.04 -17.28
C ALA A 32 -0.95 1.17 -18.30
N GLY A 33 -0.62 0.05 -18.97
CA GLY A 33 0.43 -0.03 -19.98
C GLY A 33 1.86 0.11 -19.46
N LYS A 34 2.07 0.05 -18.13
CA LYS A 34 3.37 0.27 -17.46
C LYS A 34 4.04 -1.04 -17.04
N ARG A 35 5.36 -0.98 -16.84
CA ARG A 35 6.14 -2.01 -16.18
C ARG A 35 6.11 -1.76 -14.68
N VAL A 36 5.59 -2.71 -13.94
CA VAL A 36 5.30 -2.57 -12.49
C VAL A 36 6.13 -3.57 -11.69
N LEU A 37 6.60 -3.15 -10.54
CA LEU A 37 7.21 -3.99 -9.52
C LEU A 37 6.33 -3.96 -8.26
N ASP A 38 5.93 -5.12 -7.79
CA ASP A 38 5.16 -5.30 -6.55
C ASP A 38 6.07 -5.92 -5.50
N ILE A 39 6.47 -5.14 -4.48
CA ILE A 39 7.42 -5.53 -3.43
C ILE A 39 6.69 -6.08 -2.22
N ALA A 40 7.16 -7.22 -1.70
CA ALA A 40 6.52 -8.04 -0.69
C ALA A 40 5.15 -8.53 -1.19
N SER A 41 5.15 -9.09 -2.41
CA SER A 41 3.93 -9.46 -3.15
C SER A 41 3.16 -10.63 -2.52
N GLY A 42 3.72 -11.31 -1.51
CA GLY A 42 3.10 -12.44 -0.84
C GLY A 42 2.70 -13.55 -1.83
N GLU A 43 1.46 -14.05 -1.70
CA GLU A 43 0.89 -15.05 -2.60
C GLU A 43 0.47 -14.52 -3.99
N GLY A 44 0.77 -13.24 -4.33
CA GLY A 44 0.63 -12.70 -5.68
C GLY A 44 -0.75 -12.20 -6.09
N TYR A 45 -1.75 -12.18 -5.20
CA TYR A 45 -3.10 -11.72 -5.54
C TYR A 45 -3.10 -10.25 -5.99
N GLY A 46 -2.33 -9.39 -5.32
CA GLY A 46 -2.16 -7.98 -5.65
C GLY A 46 -1.46 -7.78 -6.99
N THR A 47 -0.36 -8.50 -7.20
CA THR A 47 0.34 -8.55 -8.49
C THR A 47 -0.62 -8.92 -9.63
N HIS A 48 -1.51 -9.90 -9.41
CA HIS A 48 -2.53 -10.30 -10.38
C HIS A 48 -3.55 -9.17 -10.66
N ILE A 49 -4.00 -8.43 -9.63
CA ILE A 49 -4.89 -7.28 -9.82
C ILE A 49 -4.21 -6.21 -10.69
N LEU A 50 -2.97 -5.85 -10.40
CA LEU A 50 -2.22 -4.86 -11.16
C LEU A 50 -2.02 -5.29 -12.62
N ALA A 51 -1.82 -6.58 -12.87
CA ALA A 51 -1.61 -7.14 -14.21
C ALA A 51 -2.83 -7.04 -15.13
N GLN A 52 -4.02 -6.73 -14.62
CA GLN A 52 -5.21 -6.55 -15.46
C GLN A 52 -5.05 -5.37 -16.44
N SER A 53 -4.27 -4.34 -16.05
CA SER A 53 -4.05 -3.15 -16.88
C SER A 53 -2.59 -2.84 -17.18
N ALA A 54 -1.66 -3.34 -16.39
CA ALA A 54 -0.22 -3.15 -16.60
C ALA A 54 0.29 -3.90 -17.85
N ALA A 55 1.35 -3.40 -18.46
CA ALA A 55 2.05 -4.11 -19.56
C ALA A 55 2.79 -5.35 -19.02
N HIS A 56 3.42 -5.23 -17.85
CA HIS A 56 4.09 -6.33 -17.16
C HIS A 56 4.18 -6.03 -15.68
N VAL A 57 3.99 -7.05 -14.84
CA VAL A 57 4.16 -6.96 -13.39
C VAL A 57 5.12 -8.02 -12.92
N THR A 58 6.11 -7.61 -12.13
CA THR A 58 6.99 -8.54 -11.39
C THR A 58 6.67 -8.44 -9.92
N GLY A 59 6.23 -9.53 -9.29
CA GLY A 59 6.12 -9.66 -7.85
C GLY A 59 7.45 -10.11 -7.25
N VAL A 60 7.87 -9.48 -6.17
CA VAL A 60 9.06 -9.87 -5.40
C VAL A 60 8.67 -10.13 -3.96
N ASP A 61 9.05 -11.29 -3.44
CA ASP A 61 8.87 -11.64 -2.02
C ASP A 61 10.11 -12.35 -1.48
N ILE A 62 10.40 -12.16 -0.21
CA ILE A 62 11.55 -12.82 0.45
C ILE A 62 11.30 -14.31 0.68
N SER A 63 10.04 -14.72 0.83
CA SER A 63 9.64 -16.10 1.08
C SER A 63 9.62 -16.93 -0.20
N PRO A 64 10.48 -17.97 -0.32
CA PRO A 64 10.44 -18.85 -1.48
C PRO A 64 9.12 -19.60 -1.62
N GLU A 65 8.44 -19.87 -0.50
CA GLU A 65 7.12 -20.54 -0.49
C GLU A 65 6.03 -19.63 -1.06
N ALA A 66 6.03 -18.33 -0.68
CA ALA A 66 5.11 -17.35 -1.24
C ALA A 66 5.32 -17.19 -2.74
N VAL A 67 6.58 -17.06 -3.18
CA VAL A 67 6.95 -16.98 -4.61
C VAL A 67 6.50 -18.22 -5.39
N ALA A 68 6.71 -19.43 -4.85
CA ALA A 68 6.27 -20.65 -5.50
C ALA A 68 4.74 -20.70 -5.64
N THR A 69 4.01 -20.34 -4.58
CA THR A 69 2.55 -20.27 -4.56
C THR A 69 2.03 -19.24 -5.57
N ALA A 70 2.60 -18.04 -5.57
CA ALA A 70 2.24 -16.96 -6.49
C ALA A 70 2.51 -17.36 -7.96
N THR A 71 3.66 -17.98 -8.21
CA THR A 71 4.03 -18.45 -9.54
C THR A 71 3.03 -19.51 -10.05
N GLN A 72 2.68 -20.47 -9.22
CA GLN A 72 1.72 -21.51 -9.58
C GLN A 72 0.33 -20.94 -9.90
N LYS A 73 -0.11 -19.92 -9.12
CA LYS A 73 -1.46 -19.36 -9.26
C LYS A 73 -1.59 -18.34 -10.39
N TYR A 74 -0.55 -17.51 -10.62
CA TYR A 74 -0.72 -16.27 -11.38
C TYR A 74 0.36 -16.01 -12.43
N ALA A 75 1.47 -16.79 -12.50
CA ALA A 75 2.49 -16.53 -13.51
C ALA A 75 1.95 -16.72 -14.93
N GLY A 76 2.42 -15.89 -15.85
CA GLY A 76 2.00 -15.90 -17.26
C GLY A 76 2.77 -14.86 -18.07
N ASP A 77 2.33 -14.59 -19.29
CA ASP A 77 3.06 -13.72 -20.24
C ASP A 77 3.35 -12.32 -19.68
N ARG A 78 2.48 -11.81 -18.79
CA ARG A 78 2.59 -10.47 -18.21
C ARG A 78 2.90 -10.44 -16.72
N VAL A 79 3.05 -11.62 -16.09
CA VAL A 79 3.23 -11.74 -14.64
C VAL A 79 4.38 -12.70 -14.35
N ALA A 80 5.38 -12.21 -13.62
CA ALA A 80 6.49 -13.01 -13.12
C ALA A 80 6.66 -12.82 -11.61
N PHE A 81 7.23 -13.81 -10.94
CA PHE A 81 7.55 -13.72 -9.50
C PHE A 81 9.02 -14.08 -9.29
N LEU A 82 9.70 -13.33 -8.44
CA LEU A 82 11.10 -13.52 -8.10
C LEU A 82 11.27 -13.53 -6.57
N GLN A 83 12.14 -14.41 -6.11
CA GLN A 83 12.58 -14.34 -4.73
C GLN A 83 13.60 -13.21 -4.57
N GLY A 84 13.41 -12.34 -3.56
CA GLY A 84 14.31 -11.24 -3.28
C GLY A 84 13.91 -10.44 -2.05
N SER A 85 14.87 -9.67 -1.55
CA SER A 85 14.65 -8.75 -0.43
C SER A 85 14.23 -7.37 -0.94
N ALA A 86 13.37 -6.69 -0.18
CA ALA A 86 13.04 -5.28 -0.43
C ALA A 86 14.26 -4.34 -0.27
N ALA A 87 15.26 -4.75 0.53
CA ALA A 87 16.52 -4.02 0.72
C ALA A 87 17.60 -4.37 -0.34
N THR A 88 17.32 -5.37 -1.22
CA THR A 88 18.21 -5.77 -2.32
C THR A 88 17.35 -6.34 -3.44
N ILE A 89 16.74 -5.45 -4.21
CA ILE A 89 15.72 -5.79 -5.20
C ILE A 89 16.37 -6.46 -6.43
N PRO A 90 15.95 -7.67 -6.85
CA PRO A 90 16.52 -8.40 -7.97
C PRO A 90 16.03 -7.85 -9.33
N GLN A 91 16.20 -6.55 -9.55
CA GLN A 91 15.86 -5.84 -10.78
C GLN A 91 17.00 -4.89 -11.17
N PRO A 92 17.24 -4.68 -12.48
CA PRO A 92 18.19 -3.69 -12.96
C PRO A 92 17.80 -2.26 -12.58
N ASP A 93 18.76 -1.34 -12.66
CA ASP A 93 18.52 0.10 -12.51
C ASP A 93 17.53 0.59 -13.57
N ALA A 94 16.65 1.51 -13.19
CA ALA A 94 15.67 2.16 -14.06
C ALA A 94 14.84 1.16 -14.91
N ALA A 95 14.52 -0.01 -14.35
CA ALA A 95 13.83 -1.10 -15.05
C ALA A 95 12.32 -0.92 -15.11
N VAL A 96 11.72 -0.22 -14.15
CA VAL A 96 10.26 -0.15 -13.96
C VAL A 96 9.74 1.28 -13.92
N ASP A 97 8.47 1.43 -14.32
CA ASP A 97 7.77 2.71 -14.33
C ASP A 97 7.07 2.98 -12.99
N VAL A 98 6.60 1.92 -12.32
CA VAL A 98 5.88 2.00 -11.06
C VAL A 98 6.38 0.92 -10.10
N VAL A 99 6.58 1.29 -8.85
CA VAL A 99 6.76 0.35 -7.73
C VAL A 99 5.56 0.47 -6.81
N VAL A 100 4.99 -0.67 -6.44
CA VAL A 100 3.96 -0.80 -5.42
C VAL A 100 4.54 -1.57 -4.24
N SER A 101 4.29 -1.12 -3.02
CA SER A 101 4.68 -1.83 -1.80
C SER A 101 3.72 -1.48 -0.67
N PHE A 102 2.98 -2.46 -0.20
CA PHE A 102 1.98 -2.26 0.84
C PHE A 102 2.30 -3.07 2.09
N GLU A 103 2.24 -2.40 3.25
CA GLU A 103 2.45 -3.01 4.57
C GLU A 103 3.74 -3.83 4.62
N THR A 104 4.86 -3.19 4.30
CA THR A 104 6.18 -3.82 4.21
C THR A 104 7.23 -3.05 5.00
N LEU A 105 7.16 -1.72 4.94
CA LEU A 105 8.19 -0.83 5.48
C LEU A 105 8.39 -1.03 6.99
N GLU A 106 7.31 -1.28 7.72
CA GLU A 106 7.28 -1.50 9.17
C GLU A 106 7.99 -2.78 9.62
N HIS A 107 8.11 -3.76 8.72
CA HIS A 107 8.81 -5.03 8.99
C HIS A 107 10.33 -4.93 8.83
N LEU A 108 10.85 -3.78 8.38
CA LEU A 108 12.27 -3.59 8.09
C LEU A 108 12.94 -2.65 9.10
N SER A 109 14.11 -3.07 9.61
CA SER A 109 15.04 -2.18 10.32
C SER A 109 15.72 -1.20 9.36
N GLU A 110 15.98 -1.63 8.13
CA GLU A 110 16.76 -0.93 7.08
C GLU A 110 15.86 -0.21 6.08
N GLN A 111 14.90 0.60 6.58
CA GLN A 111 13.89 1.30 5.76
C GLN A 111 14.51 2.20 4.68
N GLU A 112 15.64 2.85 4.99
CA GLU A 112 16.35 3.68 4.02
C GLU A 112 16.98 2.87 2.89
N ALA A 113 17.46 1.65 3.16
CA ALA A 113 17.99 0.75 2.14
C ALA A 113 16.90 0.33 1.16
N MET A 114 15.71 -0.03 1.67
CA MET A 114 14.55 -0.32 0.83
C MET A 114 14.22 0.84 -0.10
N LEU A 115 14.12 2.07 0.42
CA LEU A 115 13.80 3.23 -0.41
C LEU A 115 14.89 3.56 -1.42
N SER A 116 16.18 3.32 -1.08
CA SER A 116 17.30 3.48 -2.01
C SER A 116 17.21 2.48 -3.16
N GLU A 117 16.86 1.22 -2.87
CA GLU A 117 16.67 0.19 -3.89
C GLU A 117 15.43 0.48 -4.76
N ILE A 118 14.32 0.90 -4.16
CA ILE A 118 13.14 1.36 -4.92
C ILE A 118 13.52 2.50 -5.86
N ARG A 119 14.27 3.48 -5.36
CA ARG A 119 14.72 4.61 -6.20
C ARG A 119 15.65 4.16 -7.33
N ARG A 120 16.52 3.18 -7.08
CA ARG A 120 17.43 2.60 -8.08
C ARG A 120 16.70 1.94 -9.23
N VAL A 121 15.70 1.10 -8.90
CA VAL A 121 14.95 0.33 -9.93
C VAL A 121 13.92 1.17 -10.66
N LEU A 122 13.42 2.27 -10.07
CA LEU A 122 12.51 3.21 -10.72
C LEU A 122 13.23 4.03 -11.79
N ARG A 123 12.57 4.20 -12.94
CA ARG A 123 12.96 5.21 -13.91
C ARG A 123 12.94 6.60 -13.31
N GLN A 124 13.57 7.56 -14.00
CA GLN A 124 13.70 8.93 -13.50
C GLN A 124 12.36 9.53 -13.08
N ASP A 125 11.33 9.39 -13.91
CA ASP A 125 9.97 9.90 -13.68
C ASP A 125 9.02 8.80 -13.16
N GLY A 126 9.59 7.74 -12.58
CA GLY A 126 8.83 6.62 -12.06
C GLY A 126 8.06 6.98 -10.78
N LEU A 127 7.01 6.23 -10.52
CA LEU A 127 6.08 6.43 -9.40
C LEU A 127 6.24 5.32 -8.36
N LEU A 128 6.37 5.70 -7.10
CA LEU A 128 6.21 4.83 -5.95
C LEU A 128 4.82 5.00 -5.36
N ILE A 129 4.14 3.89 -5.09
CA ILE A 129 2.88 3.82 -4.32
C ILE A 129 3.17 2.90 -3.13
N ILE A 130 3.16 3.46 -1.92
CA ILE A 130 3.60 2.76 -0.71
C ILE A 130 2.62 3.00 0.44
N SER A 131 2.36 1.97 1.25
CA SER A 131 1.61 2.12 2.50
C SER A 131 2.37 1.62 3.72
N THR A 132 1.98 2.12 4.88
CA THR A 132 2.47 1.69 6.20
C THR A 132 1.43 2.05 7.27
N PRO A 133 1.38 1.34 8.40
CA PRO A 133 0.55 1.70 9.53
C PRO A 133 0.88 3.10 10.06
N ASN A 134 -0.13 3.79 10.54
CA ASN A 134 0.02 5.03 11.30
C ASN A 134 0.25 4.70 12.78
N LYS A 135 1.49 4.71 13.23
CA LYS A 135 1.91 4.31 14.57
C LYS A 135 0.98 4.77 15.70
N PRO A 136 0.64 6.08 15.84
CA PRO A 136 -0.21 6.55 16.95
C PRO A 136 -1.60 5.92 17.02
N LEU A 137 -2.14 5.43 15.90
CA LEU A 137 -3.49 4.86 15.83
C LEU A 137 -3.48 3.34 15.71
N TYR A 138 -2.44 2.78 15.11
CA TYR A 138 -2.28 1.34 14.97
C TYR A 138 -1.94 0.67 16.31
N SER A 139 -0.96 1.20 17.04
CA SER A 139 -0.50 0.66 18.34
C SER A 139 -1.57 0.69 19.45
N ARG A 140 -2.70 1.42 19.26
CA ARG A 140 -3.81 1.38 20.21
C ARG A 140 -4.52 0.02 20.29
N GLN A 141 -4.31 -0.87 19.32
CA GLN A 141 -4.92 -2.19 19.25
C GLN A 141 -4.00 -3.31 19.75
N GLY A 142 -2.81 -2.97 20.25
CA GLY A 142 -1.78 -3.88 20.72
C GLY A 142 -0.54 -3.87 19.82
N ASP A 143 0.57 -4.37 20.34
CA ASP A 143 1.81 -4.48 19.59
C ASP A 143 1.73 -5.65 18.60
N ASN A 144 2.12 -5.40 17.35
CA ASN A 144 2.32 -6.46 16.37
C ASN A 144 3.76 -6.98 16.47
N PRO A 145 4.00 -8.24 16.86
CA PRO A 145 5.35 -8.77 17.07
C PRO A 145 6.21 -8.81 15.79
N PHE A 146 5.58 -8.68 14.61
CA PHE A 146 6.27 -8.65 13.32
C PHE A 146 6.69 -7.24 12.89
N HIS A 147 6.17 -6.19 13.54
CA HIS A 147 6.56 -4.82 13.24
C HIS A 147 7.86 -4.44 13.97
N VAL A 148 8.90 -4.21 13.21
CA VAL A 148 10.22 -3.82 13.73
C VAL A 148 10.26 -2.31 14.00
N LYS A 149 9.68 -1.51 13.10
CA LYS A 149 9.71 -0.05 13.20
C LYS A 149 8.52 0.60 12.50
N GLU A 150 7.49 0.91 13.27
CA GLU A 150 6.38 1.73 12.81
C GLU A 150 6.74 3.23 12.82
N LEU A 151 6.15 3.98 11.88
CA LEU A 151 6.39 5.40 11.71
C LEU A 151 5.13 6.22 12.01
N CYS A 152 5.30 7.42 12.61
CA CYS A 152 4.26 8.43 12.59
C CYS A 152 4.25 9.15 11.22
N ARG A 153 3.23 9.98 11.01
CA ARG A 153 3.03 10.72 9.76
C ARG A 153 4.26 11.51 9.33
N GLU A 154 4.83 12.27 10.27
CA GLU A 154 5.97 13.16 10.04
C GLU A 154 7.23 12.38 9.67
N GLU A 155 7.47 11.27 10.37
CA GLU A 155 8.61 10.38 10.10
C GLU A 155 8.48 9.73 8.72
N PHE A 156 7.28 9.22 8.38
CA PHE A 156 7.02 8.60 7.07
C PHE A 156 7.22 9.58 5.91
N VAL A 157 6.63 10.77 6.02
CA VAL A 157 6.78 11.82 5.00
C VAL A 157 8.25 12.28 4.88
N SER A 158 8.95 12.46 6.01
CA SER A 158 10.35 12.85 6.02
C SER A 158 11.23 11.78 5.35
N LEU A 159 10.98 10.51 5.66
CA LEU A 159 11.69 9.38 5.07
C LEU A 159 11.49 9.33 3.55
N LEU A 160 10.26 9.50 3.05
CA LEU A 160 9.99 9.53 1.61
C LEU A 160 10.65 10.75 0.93
N LYS A 161 10.59 11.93 1.54
CA LYS A 161 11.21 13.16 1.02
C LYS A 161 12.73 13.10 0.98
N SER A 162 13.36 12.20 1.72
CA SER A 162 14.82 11.97 1.63
C SER A 162 15.25 11.35 0.30
N ARG A 163 14.32 10.77 -0.46
CA ARG A 163 14.60 10.05 -1.72
C ARG A 163 13.79 10.53 -2.92
N PHE A 164 12.65 11.21 -2.69
CA PHE A 164 11.71 11.64 -3.72
C PHE A 164 11.41 13.14 -3.58
N ALA A 165 11.42 13.86 -4.71
CA ALA A 165 11.14 15.29 -4.73
C ALA A 165 9.70 15.64 -4.38
N HIS A 166 8.76 14.78 -4.77
CA HIS A 166 7.33 14.98 -4.59
C HIS A 166 6.73 13.84 -3.79
N VAL A 167 5.91 14.16 -2.79
CA VAL A 167 5.20 13.21 -1.94
C VAL A 167 3.77 13.71 -1.75
N SER A 168 2.80 12.86 -2.08
CA SER A 168 1.37 13.07 -1.80
C SER A 168 0.90 11.99 -0.84
N LEU A 169 0.23 12.37 0.24
CA LEU A 169 -0.20 11.48 1.31
C LEU A 169 -1.73 11.33 1.32
N LEU A 170 -2.18 10.09 1.38
CA LEU A 170 -3.58 9.72 1.60
C LEU A 170 -3.69 8.98 2.95
N GLY A 171 -4.83 9.13 3.61
CA GLY A 171 -5.18 8.31 4.76
C GLY A 171 -6.14 7.20 4.37
N GLN A 172 -6.01 6.03 5.00
CA GLN A 172 -6.95 4.92 4.85
C GLN A 172 -7.50 4.49 6.21
N LYS A 173 -8.78 4.21 6.24
CA LYS A 173 -9.48 3.66 7.41
C LYS A 173 -10.71 2.91 6.95
N VAL A 174 -10.96 1.73 7.49
CA VAL A 174 -12.26 1.06 7.38
C VAL A 174 -13.24 1.71 8.34
N MET A 175 -14.46 1.96 7.89
CA MET A 175 -15.50 2.61 8.66
C MET A 175 -16.85 2.00 8.36
N TYR A 176 -17.67 1.89 9.39
CA TYR A 176 -19.09 1.65 9.25
C TYR A 176 -19.80 2.99 9.37
N GLY A 177 -20.58 3.39 8.36
CA GLY A 177 -21.22 4.70 8.38
C GLY A 177 -22.04 5.01 7.13
N SER A 178 -22.63 6.20 7.11
CA SER A 178 -23.35 6.74 5.96
C SER A 178 -22.47 7.72 5.21
N LEU A 179 -22.36 7.59 3.90
CA LEU A 179 -21.63 8.50 3.03
C LEU A 179 -22.58 9.46 2.33
N LEU A 180 -22.36 10.77 2.50
CA LEU A 180 -22.94 11.81 1.65
C LEU A 180 -21.83 12.35 0.76
N SER A 181 -21.92 12.07 -0.54
CA SER A 181 -20.93 12.47 -1.54
C SER A 181 -21.53 13.50 -2.50
N GLY A 182 -20.78 14.56 -2.78
CA GLY A 182 -21.08 15.58 -3.79
C GLY A 182 -20.09 15.53 -4.95
N THR A 183 -20.29 16.42 -5.93
CA THR A 183 -19.46 16.50 -7.14
C THR A 183 -18.12 17.23 -6.95
N GLY A 184 -17.74 17.59 -5.74
CA GLY A 184 -16.47 18.25 -5.41
C GLY A 184 -16.37 18.59 -3.92
N GLY A 185 -15.16 18.76 -3.44
CA GLY A 185 -14.85 19.14 -2.06
C GLY A 185 -13.99 18.13 -1.30
N GLU A 186 -13.46 18.56 -0.16
CA GLU A 186 -12.71 17.71 0.76
C GLU A 186 -13.65 16.73 1.49
N THR A 187 -13.22 15.48 1.61
CA THR A 187 -13.89 14.51 2.46
C THR A 187 -13.60 14.84 3.93
N VAL A 188 -14.62 15.15 4.70
CA VAL A 188 -14.52 15.33 6.13
C VAL A 188 -15.19 14.19 6.87
N LEU A 189 -14.62 13.83 8.01
CA LEU A 189 -15.25 12.88 8.92
C LEU A 189 -16.11 13.65 9.93
N LEU A 190 -17.39 13.28 10.01
CA LEU A 190 -18.27 13.70 11.10
C LEU A 190 -18.34 12.55 12.11
N ARG A 191 -17.93 12.80 13.32
CA ARG A 191 -17.94 11.83 14.41
C ARG A 191 -18.80 12.31 15.55
N GLN A 192 -19.79 11.52 15.95
CA GLN A 192 -20.53 11.76 17.17
C GLN A 192 -19.73 11.22 18.37
N ARG A 193 -19.53 12.06 19.39
CA ARG A 193 -18.93 11.65 20.66
C ARG A 193 -19.94 10.85 21.47
N GLU A 194 -19.48 9.76 22.09
CA GLU A 194 -20.33 8.91 22.92
C GLU A 194 -20.72 9.57 24.24
N GLU A 195 -19.84 10.42 24.79
CA GLU A 195 -19.99 11.04 26.11
C GLU A 195 -21.12 12.08 26.16
N ASP A 196 -21.28 12.91 25.16
CA ASP A 196 -22.21 14.05 25.15
C ASP A 196 -23.06 14.15 23.87
N GLY A 197 -22.87 13.25 22.93
CA GLY A 197 -23.56 13.24 21.64
C GLY A 197 -23.18 14.38 20.69
N ALA A 198 -22.21 15.21 21.05
CA ALA A 198 -21.76 16.29 20.19
C ALA A 198 -21.09 15.77 18.92
N VAL A 199 -21.29 16.47 17.79
CA VAL A 199 -20.70 16.11 16.51
C VAL A 199 -19.42 16.92 16.29
N GLU A 200 -18.31 16.23 16.16
CA GLU A 200 -17.02 16.81 15.80
C GLU A 200 -16.79 16.67 14.29
N ARG A 201 -16.22 17.70 13.69
CA ARG A 201 -15.75 17.71 12.31
C ARG A 201 -14.23 17.67 12.29
N MET A 202 -13.65 16.67 11.64
CA MET A 202 -12.20 16.52 11.62
C MET A 202 -11.69 16.13 10.22
N PRO A 203 -10.44 16.48 9.86
CA PRO A 203 -9.81 16.00 8.65
C PRO A 203 -9.70 14.48 8.70
N PHE A 204 -10.08 13.83 7.60
CA PHE A 204 -10.05 12.36 7.52
C PHE A 204 -8.64 11.80 7.77
N THR A 205 -7.61 12.47 7.26
CA THR A 205 -6.21 12.03 7.37
C THR A 205 -5.69 11.97 8.81
N GLU A 206 -6.25 12.76 9.73
CA GLU A 206 -5.88 12.73 11.17
C GLU A 206 -6.41 11.47 11.88
N GLN A 207 -7.42 10.82 11.30
CA GLN A 207 -8.06 9.62 11.83
C GLN A 207 -7.69 8.37 11.03
N ALA A 208 -6.77 8.49 10.08
CA ALA A 208 -6.34 7.40 9.23
C ALA A 208 -5.52 6.37 10.02
N ARG A 209 -5.91 5.11 9.93
CA ARG A 209 -5.19 3.99 10.53
C ARG A 209 -3.93 3.64 9.76
N TYR A 210 -3.96 3.84 8.45
CA TYR A 210 -2.84 3.64 7.53
C TYR A 210 -2.61 4.88 6.69
N PHE A 211 -1.37 5.07 6.27
CA PHE A 211 -1.01 6.03 5.25
C PHE A 211 -0.70 5.32 3.95
N THR A 212 -1.15 5.88 2.84
CA THR A 212 -0.71 5.51 1.50
C THR A 212 -0.09 6.75 0.88
N ALA A 213 1.10 6.64 0.31
CA ALA A 213 1.78 7.76 -0.33
C ALA A 213 2.08 7.47 -1.79
N LEU A 214 1.96 8.51 -2.63
CA LEU A 214 2.54 8.58 -3.94
C LEU A 214 3.81 9.41 -3.84
N ALA A 215 4.93 8.90 -4.34
CA ALA A 215 6.21 9.61 -4.34
C ALA A 215 6.93 9.43 -5.68
N GLY A 216 7.59 10.47 -6.13
CA GLY A 216 8.31 10.49 -7.41
C GLY A 216 9.18 11.71 -7.57
N ASN A 217 10.01 11.73 -8.62
CA ASN A 217 10.83 12.89 -8.98
C ASN A 217 10.21 13.72 -10.11
N GLY A 218 9.26 13.14 -10.86
CA GLY A 218 8.39 13.84 -11.80
C GLY A 218 7.09 14.34 -11.14
N PRO A 219 6.24 15.05 -11.89
CA PRO A 219 4.93 15.48 -11.43
C PRO A 219 4.10 14.26 -11.00
N LEU A 220 3.50 14.33 -9.81
CA LEU A 220 2.62 13.28 -9.34
C LEU A 220 1.26 13.35 -10.07
N PRO A 221 0.66 12.19 -10.38
CA PRO A 221 -0.70 12.15 -10.90
C PRO A 221 -1.68 12.69 -9.85
N PRO A 222 -2.82 13.29 -10.28
CA PRO A 222 -3.85 13.70 -9.36
C PRO A 222 -4.45 12.49 -8.65
N THR A 223 -4.74 12.65 -7.37
CA THR A 223 -5.42 11.65 -6.55
C THR A 223 -6.85 12.09 -6.24
N GLN A 224 -7.74 11.12 -6.17
CA GLN A 224 -9.12 11.34 -5.75
C GLN A 224 -9.38 10.48 -4.50
N SER A 225 -10.25 10.97 -3.62
CA SER A 225 -10.79 10.13 -2.55
C SER A 225 -11.60 9.01 -3.17
N SER A 226 -11.37 7.78 -2.72
CA SER A 226 -12.11 6.61 -3.16
C SER A 226 -12.78 5.93 -1.97
N PHE A 227 -13.91 5.32 -2.23
CA PHE A 227 -14.60 4.45 -1.29
C PHE A 227 -14.65 3.05 -1.90
N PHE A 228 -14.27 2.04 -1.13
CA PHE A 228 -14.34 0.65 -1.55
C PHE A 228 -15.44 -0.05 -0.78
N ASP A 229 -16.54 -0.31 -1.46
CA ASP A 229 -17.67 -1.06 -0.92
C ASP A 229 -17.33 -2.55 -0.95
N TYR A 230 -16.86 -3.05 0.18
CA TYR A 230 -16.49 -4.46 0.34
C TYR A 230 -17.66 -5.20 0.97
N PRO A 231 -18.19 -6.26 0.31
CA PRO A 231 -19.31 -7.01 0.86
C PRO A 231 -18.84 -7.71 2.14
N LEU A 232 -19.36 -7.25 3.27
CA LEU A 232 -19.28 -8.00 4.52
C LEU A 232 -20.21 -9.19 4.37
N GLU A 233 -19.68 -10.38 4.29
CA GLU A 233 -20.50 -11.58 4.28
C GLU A 233 -21.37 -11.64 5.55
N LYS A 234 -22.61 -12.05 5.35
CA LYS A 234 -23.63 -12.18 6.39
C LYS A 234 -23.36 -13.39 7.28
#